data_1820a0bf51640f2839a85a0d2427ef47
#
_entry.id   1820a0bf51640f2839a85a0d2427ef47
#
_cell.length_a   1.000
_cell.length_b   1.000
_cell.length_c   1.000
_cell.angle_alpha   90.00
_cell.angle_beta   90.00
_cell.angle_gamma   90.00
#
_symmetry.space_group_name_H-M   'P 1'
#
loop_
_entity.id
_entity.type
_entity.pdbx_description
1 polymer ?
#
loop_
_entity_poly.entity_id
_entity_poly.type
_entity_poly.pdbx_seq_one_letter_code
_entity_poly.pdbx_strand_id
1 'polypeptide(L)'
;MQSEETITALATPPGEGGIAVIRISGPESLGIIRTLFVTKKRSKLQEIRPRTFYYGYITDEGQHPVDEVLMVYMKAPHTYTREDVVEIHCHGGMVPVRRIIGLVLSAGARLAQPGEFTKRAFLNGRIDLAQAEGVMELISAKSDEAARISLEQMEGTLSGKIHALRQELLDLLAHIEVSV
;
A
#
# COMPACT_ATOMS: atom_id res chain seq x y z
N MET A 1 -4.90 -9.95 -13.07
CA MET A 1 -3.47 -10.15 -13.37
C MET A 1 -2.70 -9.51 -12.25
N GLN A 2 -2.05 -10.27 -11.39
CA GLN A 2 -1.12 -9.71 -10.39
C GLN A 2 0.04 -9.05 -11.17
N SER A 3 0.44 -7.85 -10.76
CA SER A 3 1.62 -7.20 -11.33
C SER A 3 2.86 -8.01 -10.94
N GLU A 4 3.68 -8.38 -11.92
CA GLU A 4 4.93 -9.11 -11.66
C GLU A 4 6.01 -8.23 -11.01
N GLU A 5 5.84 -6.90 -11.04
CA GLU A 5 6.83 -5.94 -10.56
C GLU A 5 6.53 -5.47 -9.13
N THR A 6 7.56 -5.45 -8.32
CA THR A 6 7.52 -4.83 -6.97
C THR A 6 7.76 -3.33 -7.08
N ILE A 7 6.89 -2.54 -6.44
CA ILE A 7 6.96 -1.08 -6.43
C ILE A 7 7.29 -0.53 -5.04
N THR A 8 7.90 0.65 -5.01
CA THR A 8 8.18 1.38 -3.77
C THR A 8 7.91 2.87 -3.92
N ALA A 9 7.46 3.50 -2.85
CA ALA A 9 7.39 4.95 -2.75
C ALA A 9 7.44 5.41 -1.29
N LEU A 10 7.75 6.70 -1.11
CA LEU A 10 7.48 7.41 0.12
C LEU A 10 5.97 7.57 0.29
N ALA A 11 5.41 7.03 1.37
CA ALA A 11 3.97 7.05 1.66
C ALA A 11 3.54 8.23 2.54
N THR A 12 4.49 8.96 3.13
CA THR A 12 4.27 10.21 3.87
C THR A 12 4.63 11.42 2.99
N PRO A 13 4.09 12.62 3.28
CA PRO A 13 4.50 13.82 2.56
C PRO A 13 6.01 14.03 2.62
N PRO A 14 6.65 14.51 1.53
CA PRO A 14 8.06 14.84 1.55
C PRO A 14 8.31 16.07 2.43
N GLY A 15 9.44 16.09 3.14
CA GLY A 15 9.83 17.19 4.02
C GLY A 15 10.52 16.70 5.28
N GLU A 16 10.87 17.64 6.17
CA GLU A 16 11.46 17.34 7.46
C GLU A 16 10.35 16.94 8.46
N GLY A 17 10.48 15.77 9.03
CA GLY A 17 9.52 15.23 10.02
C GLY A 17 10.21 14.20 10.92
N GLY A 18 9.56 13.85 12.03
CA GLY A 18 10.10 12.83 12.93
C GLY A 18 10.13 11.44 12.30
N ILE A 19 9.14 11.11 11.49
CA ILE A 19 8.96 9.78 10.88
C ILE A 19 8.57 9.94 9.41
N ALA A 20 9.17 9.09 8.57
CA ALA A 20 8.74 8.85 7.19
C ALA A 20 8.44 7.37 7.01
N VAL A 21 7.46 7.05 6.17
CA VAL A 21 7.08 5.68 5.83
C VAL A 21 7.38 5.41 4.36
N ILE A 22 8.25 4.44 4.11
CA ILE A 22 8.52 3.93 2.77
C ILE A 22 7.76 2.63 2.62
N ARG A 23 6.91 2.54 1.59
CA ARG A 23 6.10 1.36 1.30
C ARG A 23 6.66 0.61 0.09
N ILE A 24 6.69 -0.70 0.21
CA ILE A 24 7.07 -1.65 -0.85
C ILE A 24 5.88 -2.58 -1.06
N SER A 25 5.43 -2.79 -2.30
CA SER A 25 4.30 -3.68 -2.62
C SER A 25 4.62 -4.53 -3.84
N GLY A 26 4.39 -5.84 -3.74
CA GLY A 26 4.61 -6.79 -4.81
C GLY A 26 5.31 -8.07 -4.35
N PRO A 27 5.55 -9.01 -5.28
CA PRO A 27 6.03 -10.36 -4.96
C PRO A 27 7.41 -10.38 -4.26
N GLU A 28 8.30 -9.45 -4.59
CA GLU A 28 9.66 -9.41 -4.03
C GLU A 28 9.78 -8.57 -2.75
N SER A 29 8.67 -8.01 -2.22
CA SER A 29 8.71 -7.12 -1.05
C SER A 29 9.43 -7.75 0.15
N LEU A 30 9.12 -9.03 0.44
CA LEU A 30 9.76 -9.76 1.54
C LEU A 30 11.22 -10.12 1.23
N GLY A 31 11.54 -10.45 -0.02
CA GLY A 31 12.91 -10.72 -0.49
C GLY A 31 13.79 -9.48 -0.31
N ILE A 32 13.34 -8.34 -0.79
CA ILE A 32 14.05 -7.06 -0.71
C ILE A 32 14.36 -6.69 0.75
N ILE A 33 13.36 -6.74 1.63
CA ILE A 33 13.60 -6.33 3.02
C ILE A 33 14.55 -7.28 3.76
N ARG A 34 14.56 -8.58 3.43
CA ARG A 34 15.50 -9.55 4.02
C ARG A 34 16.95 -9.25 3.67
N THR A 35 17.22 -8.61 2.53
CA THR A 35 18.58 -8.21 2.16
C THR A 35 19.03 -6.96 2.90
N LEU A 36 18.13 -6.01 3.14
CA LEU A 36 18.43 -4.66 3.62
C LEU A 36 18.31 -4.51 5.15
N PHE A 37 17.44 -5.30 5.80
CA PHE A 37 17.15 -5.14 7.23
C PHE A 37 18.00 -6.06 8.09
N VAL A 38 18.54 -5.50 9.18
CA VAL A 38 19.20 -6.24 10.26
C VAL A 38 18.60 -5.83 11.61
N THR A 39 18.57 -6.79 12.54
CA THR A 39 18.11 -6.54 13.90
C THR A 39 19.09 -5.63 14.67
N LYS A 40 18.69 -5.13 15.83
CA LYS A 40 19.58 -4.38 16.73
C LYS A 40 20.88 -5.14 17.06
N LYS A 41 20.85 -6.47 17.07
CA LYS A 41 22.06 -7.32 17.24
C LYS A 41 22.87 -7.50 15.95
N ARG A 42 22.53 -6.75 14.88
CA ARG A 42 23.14 -6.84 13.55
C ARG A 42 23.10 -8.23 12.92
N SER A 43 22.08 -9.01 13.25
CA SER A 43 21.79 -10.31 12.64
C SER A 43 20.57 -10.20 11.72
N LYS A 44 20.55 -10.97 10.63
CA LYS A 44 19.35 -11.08 9.78
C LYS A 44 18.24 -11.82 10.52
N LEU A 45 16.99 -11.40 10.29
CA LEU A 45 15.84 -12.12 10.81
C LEU A 45 15.70 -13.48 10.10
N GLN A 46 15.67 -14.56 10.88
CA GLN A 46 15.42 -15.91 10.35
C GLN A 46 13.95 -16.05 9.92
N GLU A 47 13.04 -15.55 10.73
CA GLU A 47 11.60 -15.57 10.48
C GLU A 47 11.00 -14.16 10.59
N ILE A 48 10.22 -13.77 9.60
CA ILE A 48 9.45 -12.51 9.61
C ILE A 48 7.97 -12.88 9.70
N ARG A 49 7.37 -12.66 10.86
CA ARG A 49 5.94 -12.88 11.08
C ARG A 49 5.14 -11.69 10.55
N PRO A 50 4.05 -11.93 9.81
CA PRO A 50 3.19 -10.85 9.35
C PRO A 50 2.62 -10.04 10.51
N ARG A 51 2.45 -8.73 10.28
CA ARG A 51 1.86 -7.76 11.22
C ARG A 51 2.58 -7.63 12.56
N THR A 52 3.87 -7.92 12.55
CA THR A 52 4.77 -7.72 13.70
C THR A 52 5.77 -6.64 13.35
N PHE A 53 5.94 -5.67 14.23
CA PHE A 53 6.97 -4.65 14.09
C PHE A 53 8.32 -5.19 14.55
N TYR A 54 9.33 -4.98 13.71
CA TYR A 54 10.71 -5.34 13.98
C TYR A 54 11.56 -4.08 14.07
N TYR A 55 12.25 -3.93 15.16
CA TYR A 55 13.16 -2.83 15.39
C TYR A 55 14.58 -3.20 14.97
N GLY A 56 15.24 -2.35 14.20
CA GLY A 56 16.57 -2.61 13.68
C GLY A 56 17.11 -1.50 12.79
N TYR A 57 17.90 -1.87 11.82
CA TYR A 57 18.56 -0.95 10.91
C TYR A 57 18.36 -1.35 9.47
N ILE A 58 18.25 -0.37 8.58
CA ILE A 58 18.51 -0.58 7.15
C ILE A 58 20.02 -0.40 6.94
N THR A 59 20.62 -1.33 6.23
CA THR A 59 22.07 -1.34 5.93
C THR A 59 22.32 -1.25 4.44
N ASP A 60 23.44 -0.65 4.07
CA ASP A 60 23.95 -0.65 2.70
C ASP A 60 24.68 -1.96 2.34
N GLU A 61 25.21 -2.05 1.12
CA GLU A 61 25.95 -3.22 0.63
C GLU A 61 27.19 -3.56 1.49
N GLY A 62 27.80 -2.55 2.11
CA GLY A 62 28.90 -2.70 3.06
C GLY A 62 28.46 -3.06 4.48
N GLN A 63 27.17 -3.31 4.70
CA GLN A 63 26.54 -3.55 6.00
C GLN A 63 26.67 -2.37 6.99
N HIS A 64 26.94 -1.16 6.49
CA HIS A 64 26.90 0.03 7.32
C HIS A 64 25.46 0.47 7.54
N PRO A 65 25.09 0.83 8.78
CA PRO A 65 23.74 1.32 9.06
C PRO A 65 23.48 2.64 8.34
N VAL A 66 22.36 2.69 7.64
CA VAL A 66 21.85 3.88 6.94
C VAL A 66 20.89 4.64 7.82
N ASP A 67 20.01 3.92 8.51
CA ASP A 67 19.06 4.48 9.46
C ASP A 67 18.55 3.40 10.43
N GLU A 68 18.12 3.85 11.61
CA GLU A 68 17.44 3.05 12.60
C GLU A 68 15.93 3.09 12.33
N VAL A 69 15.30 1.92 12.18
CA VAL A 69 13.94 1.82 11.65
C VAL A 69 13.06 0.85 12.40
N LEU A 70 11.74 1.03 12.25
CA LEU A 70 10.76 -0.02 12.48
C LEU A 70 10.32 -0.58 11.13
N MET A 71 10.29 -1.89 10.99
CA MET A 71 9.85 -2.57 9.79
C MET A 71 8.65 -3.45 10.11
N VAL A 72 7.63 -3.45 9.24
CA VAL A 72 6.49 -4.35 9.32
C VAL A 72 6.25 -5.01 7.95
N TYR A 73 5.99 -6.31 7.97
CA TYR A 73 5.56 -7.08 6.82
C TYR A 73 4.08 -7.43 6.93
N MET A 74 3.35 -7.23 5.85
CA MET A 74 1.94 -7.57 5.72
C MET A 74 1.78 -8.54 4.54
N LYS A 75 1.29 -9.74 4.84
CA LYS A 75 1.15 -10.82 3.86
C LYS A 75 -0.16 -10.70 3.08
N ALA A 76 -0.08 -10.90 1.77
CA ALA A 76 -1.24 -11.05 0.89
C ALA A 76 -2.23 -12.15 1.38
N PRO A 77 -3.54 -12.03 1.09
CA PRO A 77 -4.22 -10.92 0.42
C PRO A 77 -4.71 -9.81 1.37
N HIS A 78 -4.41 -9.88 2.65
CA HIS A 78 -4.93 -8.97 3.68
C HIS A 78 -4.08 -7.70 3.84
N THR A 79 -3.87 -6.99 2.72
CA THR A 79 -3.06 -5.77 2.60
C THR A 79 -3.80 -4.71 1.78
N TYR A 80 -3.27 -3.49 1.69
CA TYR A 80 -3.89 -2.43 0.91
C TYR A 80 -4.00 -2.78 -0.57
N THR A 81 -2.97 -3.36 -1.16
CA THR A 81 -2.92 -3.73 -2.59
C THR A 81 -3.35 -5.17 -2.87
N ARG A 82 -3.64 -5.97 -1.85
CA ARG A 82 -3.77 -7.44 -1.91
C ARG A 82 -2.49 -8.17 -2.37
N GLU A 83 -1.36 -7.47 -2.40
CA GLU A 83 -0.04 -8.03 -2.63
C GLU A 83 0.71 -8.15 -1.29
N ASP A 84 1.89 -8.78 -1.28
CA ASP A 84 2.80 -8.67 -0.14
C ASP A 84 3.27 -7.23 0.00
N VAL A 85 3.18 -6.68 1.21
CA VAL A 85 3.54 -5.29 1.50
C VAL A 85 4.53 -5.25 2.66
N VAL A 86 5.55 -4.42 2.50
CA VAL A 86 6.47 -4.04 3.58
C VAL A 86 6.39 -2.53 3.79
N GLU A 87 6.36 -2.10 5.04
CA GLU A 87 6.56 -0.70 5.40
C GLU A 87 7.81 -0.56 6.25
N ILE A 88 8.62 0.44 5.91
CA ILE A 88 9.83 0.85 6.62
C ILE A 88 9.56 2.22 7.21
N HIS A 89 9.46 2.31 8.51
CA HIS A 89 9.28 3.53 9.27
C HIS A 89 10.68 4.03 9.67
N CYS A 90 11.16 5.04 8.97
CA CYS A 90 12.49 5.64 9.13
C CYS A 90 12.41 7.08 9.61
N HIS A 91 13.54 7.72 9.87
CA HIS A 91 13.56 9.16 10.15
C HIS A 91 13.15 9.98 8.92
N GLY A 92 12.32 11.03 9.13
CA GLY A 92 11.69 11.83 8.09
C GLY A 92 12.58 12.88 7.43
N GLY A 93 13.90 12.68 7.45
CA GLY A 93 14.85 13.55 6.74
C GLY A 93 15.00 13.16 5.27
N MET A 94 15.23 14.13 4.39
CA MET A 94 15.42 13.87 2.94
C MET A 94 16.59 12.92 2.63
N VAL A 95 17.66 12.94 3.43
CA VAL A 95 18.85 12.11 3.20
C VAL A 95 18.57 10.63 3.51
N PRO A 96 18.11 10.25 4.72
CA PRO A 96 17.80 8.86 5.02
C PRO A 96 16.72 8.29 4.08
N VAL A 97 15.63 9.01 3.83
CA VAL A 97 14.56 8.58 2.91
C VAL A 97 15.11 8.29 1.51
N ARG A 98 15.87 9.20 0.92
CA ARG A 98 16.47 9.01 -0.41
C ARG A 98 17.42 7.82 -0.44
N ARG A 99 18.26 7.63 0.59
CA ARG A 99 19.19 6.50 0.68
C ARG A 99 18.45 5.18 0.76
N ILE A 100 17.42 5.08 1.61
CA ILE A 100 16.63 3.85 1.77
C ILE A 100 15.89 3.52 0.47
N ILE A 101 15.23 4.50 -0.17
CA ILE A 101 14.57 4.28 -1.47
C ILE A 101 15.60 3.80 -2.50
N GLY A 102 16.78 4.41 -2.58
CA GLY A 102 17.85 4.00 -3.48
C GLY A 102 18.25 2.53 -3.28
N LEU A 103 18.40 2.09 -2.03
CA LEU A 103 18.71 0.69 -1.70
C LEU A 103 17.58 -0.27 -2.12
N VAL A 104 16.32 0.12 -1.88
CA VAL A 104 15.16 -0.68 -2.28
C VAL A 104 15.07 -0.81 -3.80
N LEU A 105 15.39 0.25 -4.55
CA LEU A 105 15.45 0.22 -6.01
C LEU A 105 16.59 -0.66 -6.51
N SER A 106 17.78 -0.55 -5.93
CA SER A 106 18.93 -1.42 -6.26
C SER A 106 18.65 -2.89 -5.95
N ALA A 107 17.80 -3.18 -4.97
CA ALA A 107 17.38 -4.53 -4.61
C ALA A 107 16.26 -5.10 -5.49
N GLY A 108 15.83 -4.39 -6.56
CA GLY A 108 14.92 -4.90 -7.59
C GLY A 108 13.50 -4.33 -7.57
N ALA A 109 13.17 -3.39 -6.69
CA ALA A 109 11.93 -2.64 -6.82
C ALA A 109 12.06 -1.53 -7.87
N ARG A 110 10.93 -1.03 -8.39
CA ARG A 110 10.86 0.24 -9.13
C ARG A 110 10.07 1.29 -8.38
N LEU A 111 10.24 2.55 -8.73
CA LEU A 111 9.39 3.62 -8.18
C LEU A 111 7.95 3.42 -8.64
N ALA A 112 7.03 3.60 -7.69
CA ALA A 112 5.60 3.63 -7.98
C ALA A 112 5.23 4.90 -8.76
N GLN A 113 4.30 4.76 -9.69
CA GLN A 113 3.63 5.91 -10.33
C GLN A 113 2.65 6.57 -9.34
N PRO A 114 2.32 7.85 -9.49
CA PRO A 114 1.28 8.48 -8.70
C PRO A 114 -0.02 7.67 -8.72
N GLY A 115 -0.57 7.39 -7.53
CA GLY A 115 -1.80 6.59 -7.38
C GLY A 115 -1.66 5.09 -7.62
N GLU A 116 -0.46 4.55 -7.89
CA GLU A 116 -0.29 3.15 -8.30
C GLU A 116 -0.70 2.15 -7.22
N PHE A 117 -0.49 2.42 -5.95
CA PHE A 117 -0.97 1.53 -4.87
C PHE A 117 -2.50 1.40 -4.88
N THR A 118 -3.23 2.50 -5.07
CA THR A 118 -4.70 2.50 -5.15
C THR A 118 -5.17 1.82 -6.44
N LYS A 119 -4.48 2.05 -7.57
CA LYS A 119 -4.73 1.35 -8.82
C LYS A 119 -4.58 -0.16 -8.66
N ARG A 120 -3.54 -0.65 -7.97
CA ARG A 120 -3.36 -2.08 -7.68
C ARG A 120 -4.44 -2.62 -6.75
N ALA A 121 -4.85 -1.86 -5.74
CA ALA A 121 -5.98 -2.22 -4.88
C ALA A 121 -7.27 -2.44 -5.69
N PHE A 122 -7.54 -1.58 -6.68
CA PHE A 122 -8.66 -1.72 -7.61
C PHE A 122 -8.49 -2.94 -8.53
N LEU A 123 -7.36 -3.08 -9.21
CA LEU A 123 -7.11 -4.19 -10.13
C LEU A 123 -7.15 -5.56 -9.45
N ASN A 124 -6.71 -5.62 -8.19
CA ASN A 124 -6.74 -6.83 -7.36
C ASN A 124 -8.11 -7.04 -6.67
N GLY A 125 -9.11 -6.22 -6.98
CA GLY A 125 -10.48 -6.38 -6.51
C GLY A 125 -10.69 -6.12 -5.02
N ARG A 126 -9.79 -5.32 -4.38
CA ARG A 126 -9.99 -4.88 -2.99
C ARG A 126 -11.03 -3.77 -2.88
N ILE A 127 -10.98 -2.83 -3.80
CA ILE A 127 -11.86 -1.67 -3.90
C ILE A 127 -12.41 -1.58 -5.32
N ASP A 128 -13.56 -0.96 -5.51
CA ASP A 128 -14.07 -0.59 -6.81
C ASP A 128 -13.63 0.82 -7.22
N LEU A 129 -14.07 1.28 -8.42
CA LEU A 129 -13.66 2.56 -8.95
C LEU A 129 -14.15 3.73 -8.11
N ALA A 130 -15.41 3.70 -7.65
CA ALA A 130 -15.97 4.75 -6.80
C ALA A 130 -15.22 4.86 -5.46
N GLN A 131 -14.88 3.72 -4.86
CA GLN A 131 -14.06 3.67 -3.65
C GLN A 131 -12.65 4.21 -3.89
N ALA A 132 -12.05 3.91 -5.06
CA ALA A 132 -10.72 4.43 -5.42
C ALA A 132 -10.73 5.96 -5.60
N GLU A 133 -11.79 6.52 -6.17
CA GLU A 133 -12.00 7.97 -6.26
C GLU A 133 -12.17 8.59 -4.87
N GLY A 134 -12.98 7.96 -3.99
CA GLY A 134 -13.16 8.39 -2.60
C GLY A 134 -11.85 8.49 -1.81
N VAL A 135 -10.86 7.60 -2.06
CA VAL A 135 -9.53 7.70 -1.45
C VAL A 135 -8.84 9.01 -1.82
N MET A 136 -8.89 9.39 -3.11
CA MET A 136 -8.25 10.63 -3.58
C MET A 136 -8.95 11.87 -3.04
N GLU A 137 -10.28 11.85 -3.00
CA GLU A 137 -11.09 12.95 -2.46
C GLU A 137 -10.86 13.13 -0.96
N LEU A 138 -10.78 12.04 -0.18
CA LEU A 138 -10.50 12.11 1.25
C LEU A 138 -9.13 12.74 1.54
N ILE A 139 -8.08 12.37 0.77
CA ILE A 139 -6.74 12.92 0.91
C ILE A 139 -6.72 14.42 0.59
N SER A 140 -7.54 14.88 -0.35
CA SER A 140 -7.61 16.28 -0.79
C SER A 140 -8.71 17.10 -0.13
N ALA A 141 -9.50 16.52 0.76
CA ALA A 141 -10.62 17.17 1.43
C ALA A 141 -10.17 18.42 2.21
N LYS A 142 -10.92 19.52 2.05
CA LYS A 142 -10.65 20.81 2.70
C LYS A 142 -11.69 21.20 3.73
N SER A 143 -12.69 20.35 3.96
CA SER A 143 -13.72 20.52 4.97
C SER A 143 -14.13 19.20 5.59
N ASP A 144 -14.65 19.22 6.80
CA ASP A 144 -15.13 18.02 7.50
C ASP A 144 -16.26 17.34 6.72
N GLU A 145 -17.12 18.13 6.07
CA GLU A 145 -18.22 17.60 5.26
C GLU A 145 -17.70 16.87 4.01
N ALA A 146 -16.70 17.43 3.30
CA ALA A 146 -16.06 16.74 2.17
C ALA A 146 -15.38 15.43 2.63
N ALA A 147 -14.68 15.46 3.74
CA ALA A 147 -14.04 14.26 4.30
C ALA A 147 -15.07 13.18 4.66
N ARG A 148 -16.22 13.56 5.26
CA ARG A 148 -17.30 12.64 5.59
C ARG A 148 -17.90 11.98 4.35
N ILE A 149 -18.20 12.76 3.32
CA ILE A 149 -18.75 12.24 2.06
C ILE A 149 -17.77 11.27 1.40
N SER A 150 -16.49 11.64 1.32
CA SER A 150 -15.45 10.79 0.73
C SER A 150 -15.27 9.49 1.50
N LEU A 151 -15.40 9.52 2.83
CA LEU A 151 -15.34 8.32 3.67
C LEU A 151 -16.53 7.38 3.39
N GLU A 152 -17.75 7.90 3.31
CA GLU A 152 -18.94 7.13 2.94
C GLU A 152 -18.79 6.48 1.55
N GLN A 153 -18.16 7.19 0.61
CA GLN A 153 -17.85 6.66 -0.72
C GLN A 153 -16.81 5.53 -0.65
N MET A 154 -15.76 5.68 0.16
CA MET A 154 -14.77 4.63 0.40
C MET A 154 -15.37 3.39 1.07
N GLU A 155 -16.39 3.53 1.91
CA GLU A 155 -17.12 2.43 2.54
C GLU A 155 -18.03 1.68 1.55
N GLY A 156 -18.19 2.17 0.31
CA GLY A 156 -18.94 1.53 -0.75
C GLY A 156 -20.44 1.83 -0.73
N THR A 157 -20.88 2.89 -0.06
CA THR A 157 -22.29 3.28 0.00
C THR A 157 -22.89 3.49 -1.38
N LEU A 158 -22.17 4.18 -2.29
CA LEU A 158 -22.59 4.38 -3.68
C LEU A 158 -22.67 3.07 -4.44
N SER A 159 -21.64 2.25 -4.33
CA SER A 159 -21.56 0.93 -4.98
C SER A 159 -22.68 0.01 -4.54
N GLY A 160 -23.03 0.01 -3.27
CA GLY A 160 -24.17 -0.74 -2.75
C GLY A 160 -25.50 -0.32 -3.38
N LYS A 161 -25.75 1.00 -3.52
CA LYS A 161 -26.96 1.52 -4.18
C LYS A 161 -27.02 1.15 -5.66
N ILE A 162 -25.89 1.25 -6.37
CA ILE A 162 -25.79 0.86 -7.79
C ILE A 162 -26.05 -0.65 -7.96
N HIS A 163 -25.49 -1.48 -7.10
CA HIS A 163 -25.72 -2.93 -7.15
C HIS A 163 -27.19 -3.29 -6.88
N ALA A 164 -27.84 -2.66 -5.91
CA ALA A 164 -29.27 -2.88 -5.64
C ALA A 164 -30.12 -2.51 -6.87
N LEU A 165 -29.92 -1.33 -7.44
CA LEU A 165 -30.62 -0.90 -8.65
C LEU A 165 -30.38 -1.83 -9.84
N ARG A 166 -29.13 -2.25 -10.04
CA ARG A 166 -28.79 -3.23 -11.09
C ARG A 166 -29.52 -4.54 -10.90
N GLN A 167 -29.64 -5.04 -9.66
CA GLN A 167 -30.35 -6.28 -9.37
C GLN A 167 -31.83 -6.16 -9.70
N GLU A 168 -32.48 -5.05 -9.29
CA GLU A 168 -33.88 -4.78 -9.63
C GLU A 168 -34.12 -4.78 -11.15
N LEU A 169 -33.21 -4.17 -11.92
CA LEU A 169 -33.29 -4.16 -13.38
C LEU A 169 -33.12 -5.56 -14.00
N LEU A 170 -32.20 -6.37 -13.45
CA LEU A 170 -32.01 -7.76 -13.90
C LEU A 170 -33.23 -8.62 -13.60
N ASP A 171 -33.84 -8.45 -12.44
CA ASP A 171 -35.07 -9.19 -12.07
C ASP A 171 -36.24 -8.82 -13.00
N LEU A 172 -36.38 -7.52 -13.33
CA LEU A 172 -37.38 -7.08 -14.32
C LEU A 172 -37.11 -7.66 -15.71
N LEU A 173 -35.85 -7.69 -16.16
CA LEU A 173 -35.48 -8.28 -17.44
C LEU A 173 -35.82 -9.77 -17.49
N ALA A 174 -35.48 -10.51 -16.43
CA ALA A 174 -35.81 -11.94 -16.33
C ALA A 174 -37.33 -12.18 -16.37
N HIS A 175 -38.14 -11.35 -15.71
CA HIS A 175 -39.60 -11.45 -15.80
C HIS A 175 -40.15 -11.22 -17.22
N ILE A 176 -39.58 -10.28 -17.96
CA ILE A 176 -39.94 -9.99 -19.36
C ILE A 176 -39.60 -11.19 -20.25
N GLU A 177 -38.38 -11.73 -20.13
CA GLU A 177 -37.90 -12.86 -20.93
C GLU A 177 -38.73 -14.14 -20.71
N VAL A 178 -39.25 -14.38 -19.49
CA VAL A 178 -40.11 -15.54 -19.18
C VAL A 178 -41.53 -15.30 -19.69
N SER A 179 -41.95 -14.06 -19.94
CA SER A 179 -43.32 -13.71 -20.35
C SER A 179 -43.49 -13.67 -21.87
N VAL A 180 -42.44 -13.86 -22.63
CA VAL A 180 -42.41 -13.94 -24.11
C VAL A 180 -42.26 -15.38 -24.57
#